data_e04a4890dc454eac66f02397d7421cc9
#
_entry.id   e04a4890dc454eac66f02397d7421cc9
#
_cell.length_a   1.000
_cell.length_b   1.000
_cell.length_c   1.000
_cell.angle_alpha   90.00
_cell.angle_beta   90.00
_cell.angle_gamma   90.00
#
_symmetry.space_group_name_H-M   'P 1'
#
loop_
_entity.id
_entity.type
_entity.pdbx_description
1 polymer ?
#
loop_
_entity_poly.entity_id
_entity_poly.type
_entity_poly.pdbx_seq_one_letter_code
_entity_poly.pdbx_strand_id
1 'polypeptide(L)'
;MRADSSSEWPPSAAPSPPWGLALAPAGFGSLGGDLLVGNFSFSLMANDIDIFDSDGKFVGTIPINIGSNMPGGLWALGFGTGGMNGSPDTLFFTDGINGEMDGLFGALNVVPGPIAGAGLPGLIFAGGGLLGWWRRRRKIA
;
A
#
# COMPACT_ATOMS: atom_id res chain seq x y z
N MET A 1 4.03 1.21 -35.62
CA MET A 1 4.21 1.18 -34.15
C MET A 1 3.41 -0.02 -33.64
N ARG A 2 4.05 -1.07 -33.14
CA ARG A 2 3.34 -2.14 -32.45
C ARG A 2 3.22 -1.69 -30.99
N ALA A 3 1.99 -1.61 -30.49
CA ALA A 3 1.76 -1.44 -29.07
C ALA A 3 2.36 -2.65 -28.35
N ASP A 4 3.20 -2.39 -27.35
CA ASP A 4 3.75 -3.42 -26.47
C ASP A 4 2.59 -3.98 -25.64
N SER A 5 2.33 -5.29 -25.76
CA SER A 5 1.24 -5.98 -25.07
C SER A 5 1.52 -6.21 -23.57
N SER A 6 2.57 -5.64 -23.04
CA SER A 6 2.97 -5.80 -21.64
C SER A 6 2.28 -4.84 -20.65
N SER A 7 1.44 -3.91 -21.16
CA SER A 7 0.66 -2.95 -20.37
C SER A 7 -0.84 -3.29 -20.28
N GLU A 8 -1.24 -4.50 -20.68
CA GLU A 8 -2.64 -4.89 -20.61
C GLU A 8 -3.03 -5.20 -19.14
N TRP A 9 -4.20 -4.72 -18.75
CA TRP A 9 -4.90 -5.08 -17.52
C TRP A 9 -4.87 -6.60 -17.31
N PRO A 10 -4.83 -7.08 -16.04
CA PRO A 10 -4.88 -8.49 -15.76
C PRO A 10 -6.10 -9.12 -16.48
N PRO A 11 -5.93 -10.20 -17.25
CA PRO A 11 -6.95 -10.71 -18.16
C PRO A 11 -8.17 -11.36 -17.48
N SER A 12 -8.31 -11.23 -16.16
CA SER A 12 -9.32 -11.97 -15.41
C SER A 12 -10.49 -11.15 -14.86
N ALA A 13 -10.51 -9.84 -15.03
CA ALA A 13 -11.63 -9.02 -14.58
C ALA A 13 -12.06 -8.04 -15.68
N ALA A 14 -13.37 -7.99 -15.99
CA ALA A 14 -13.91 -6.83 -16.67
C ALA A 14 -13.48 -5.59 -15.88
N PRO A 15 -12.91 -4.55 -16.53
CA PRO A 15 -12.42 -3.39 -15.81
C PRO A 15 -13.59 -2.79 -15.02
N SER A 16 -13.48 -2.81 -13.71
CA SER A 16 -14.41 -2.09 -12.86
C SER A 16 -14.20 -0.60 -13.12
N PRO A 17 -15.25 0.20 -13.31
CA PRO A 17 -15.07 1.61 -13.60
C PRO A 17 -14.33 2.33 -12.46
N PRO A 18 -13.27 3.08 -12.76
CA PRO A 18 -12.56 3.87 -11.77
C PRO A 18 -13.42 5.07 -11.35
N TRP A 19 -13.64 5.23 -10.03
CA TRP A 19 -14.42 6.35 -9.49
C TRP A 19 -13.59 7.27 -8.61
N GLY A 20 -12.71 6.71 -7.77
CA GLY A 20 -11.81 7.45 -6.90
C GLY A 20 -10.39 7.45 -7.42
N LEU A 21 -9.73 8.62 -7.45
CA LEU A 21 -8.32 8.77 -7.82
C LEU A 21 -7.59 9.57 -6.76
N ALA A 22 -6.42 9.10 -6.36
CA ALA A 22 -5.54 9.82 -5.44
C ALA A 22 -4.07 9.56 -5.80
N LEU A 23 -3.26 10.62 -5.84
CA LEU A 23 -1.81 10.50 -5.96
C LEU A 23 -1.23 10.34 -4.55
N ALA A 24 -0.49 9.26 -4.33
CA ALA A 24 0.10 8.99 -3.03
C ALA A 24 1.21 10.01 -2.70
N PRO A 25 1.15 10.66 -1.53
CA PRO A 25 2.22 11.58 -1.10
C PRO A 25 3.51 10.80 -0.82
N ALA A 26 4.65 11.47 -0.88
CA ALA A 26 5.97 10.85 -0.67
C ALA A 26 6.10 10.12 0.69
N GLY A 27 5.34 10.53 1.70
CA GLY A 27 5.29 9.89 3.02
C GLY A 27 4.46 8.61 3.08
N PHE A 28 3.77 8.23 2.00
CA PHE A 28 2.94 7.03 1.95
C PHE A 28 3.76 5.75 1.70
N GLY A 29 4.84 5.58 2.42
CA GLY A 29 5.69 4.40 2.40
C GLY A 29 6.27 4.08 1.02
N SER A 30 6.26 2.80 0.64
CA SER A 30 6.77 2.35 -0.66
C SER A 30 5.89 2.74 -1.86
N LEU A 31 4.70 3.26 -1.61
CA LEU A 31 3.75 3.67 -2.65
C LEU A 31 3.78 5.18 -2.92
N GLY A 32 4.73 5.91 -2.30
CA GLY A 32 4.85 7.35 -2.49
C GLY A 32 5.14 7.71 -3.95
N GLY A 33 4.26 8.52 -4.55
CA GLY A 33 4.33 8.90 -5.96
C GLY A 33 3.47 8.04 -6.90
N ASP A 34 2.88 6.95 -6.40
CA ASP A 34 2.01 6.08 -7.20
C ASP A 34 0.58 6.65 -7.28
N LEU A 35 -0.12 6.33 -8.37
CA LEU A 35 -1.52 6.63 -8.56
C LEU A 35 -2.38 5.50 -7.96
N LEU A 36 -3.26 5.86 -7.04
CA LEU A 36 -4.24 4.97 -6.43
C LEU A 36 -5.59 5.15 -7.11
N VAL A 37 -6.19 4.04 -7.54
CA VAL A 37 -7.44 4.02 -8.31
C VAL A 37 -8.46 3.16 -7.58
N GLY A 38 -9.49 3.77 -7.03
CA GLY A 38 -10.60 3.08 -6.39
C GLY A 38 -11.61 2.62 -7.44
N ASN A 39 -11.92 1.34 -7.44
CA ASN A 39 -12.81 0.72 -8.41
C ASN A 39 -14.22 0.58 -7.85
N PHE A 40 -15.20 0.92 -8.68
CA PHE A 40 -16.61 0.69 -8.38
C PHE A 40 -17.01 -0.71 -8.86
N SER A 41 -17.37 -1.58 -7.94
CA SER A 41 -17.81 -2.94 -8.27
C SER A 41 -18.68 -3.55 -7.20
N PHE A 42 -19.73 -4.25 -7.61
CA PHE A 42 -20.53 -5.10 -6.75
C PHE A 42 -19.91 -6.49 -6.48
N SER A 43 -18.70 -6.73 -6.94
CA SER A 43 -17.97 -7.97 -6.71
C SER A 43 -17.01 -7.85 -5.53
N LEU A 44 -17.05 -8.82 -4.62
CA LEU A 44 -16.08 -8.90 -3.51
C LEU A 44 -14.62 -8.96 -3.97
N MET A 45 -14.37 -9.44 -5.19
CA MET A 45 -13.02 -9.55 -5.76
C MET A 45 -12.54 -8.27 -6.45
N ALA A 46 -13.38 -7.25 -6.53
CA ALA A 46 -13.07 -6.00 -7.20
C ALA A 46 -13.33 -4.77 -6.30
N ASN A 47 -13.55 -4.99 -5.00
CA ASN A 47 -13.62 -3.93 -4.00
C ASN A 47 -12.22 -3.66 -3.46
N ASP A 48 -11.37 -3.10 -4.32
CA ASP A 48 -9.97 -2.84 -4.07
C ASP A 48 -9.51 -1.51 -4.67
N ILE A 49 -8.32 -1.10 -4.27
CA ILE A 49 -7.64 0.05 -4.82
C ILE A 49 -6.49 -0.45 -5.68
N ASP A 50 -6.57 -0.21 -6.98
CA ASP A 50 -5.48 -0.50 -7.90
C ASP A 50 -4.36 0.54 -7.78
N ILE A 51 -3.13 0.08 -7.94
CA ILE A 51 -1.93 0.90 -7.81
C ILE A 51 -1.20 0.92 -9.15
N PHE A 52 -0.88 2.13 -9.61
CA PHE A 52 -0.08 2.35 -10.82
C PHE A 52 1.13 3.22 -10.49
N ASP A 53 2.30 2.84 -10.99
CA ASP A 53 3.51 3.63 -10.84
C ASP A 53 3.49 4.90 -11.72
N SER A 54 4.56 5.71 -11.63
CA SER A 54 4.69 6.96 -12.38
C SER A 54 4.71 6.78 -13.90
N ASP A 55 4.99 5.57 -14.38
CA ASP A 55 4.98 5.22 -15.81
C ASP A 55 3.60 4.69 -16.26
N GLY A 56 2.62 4.64 -15.34
CA GLY A 56 1.28 4.13 -15.57
C GLY A 56 1.20 2.60 -15.62
N LYS A 57 2.22 1.91 -15.13
CA LYS A 57 2.23 0.46 -15.05
C LYS A 57 1.51 0.00 -13.78
N PHE A 58 0.63 -0.99 -13.92
CA PHE A 58 -0.01 -1.65 -12.78
C PHE A 58 1.03 -2.37 -11.92
N VAL A 59 1.03 -2.08 -10.60
CA VAL A 59 1.98 -2.65 -9.65
C VAL A 59 1.33 -3.51 -8.56
N GLY A 60 0.03 -3.38 -8.35
CA GLY A 60 -0.68 -4.20 -7.38
C GLY A 60 -2.02 -3.64 -6.94
N THR A 61 -2.63 -4.26 -5.93
CA THR A 61 -3.92 -3.86 -5.35
C THR A 61 -3.85 -3.77 -3.84
N ILE A 62 -4.67 -2.89 -3.26
CA ILE A 62 -4.94 -2.84 -1.82
C ILE A 62 -6.38 -3.31 -1.61
N PRO A 63 -6.61 -4.50 -1.05
CA PRO A 63 -7.95 -5.00 -0.80
C PRO A 63 -8.62 -4.20 0.32
N ILE A 64 -9.88 -3.84 0.12
CA ILE A 64 -10.71 -3.19 1.14
C ILE A 64 -11.53 -4.25 1.87
N ASN A 65 -11.31 -4.35 3.17
CA ASN A 65 -12.08 -5.26 4.01
C ASN A 65 -13.36 -4.59 4.50
N ILE A 66 -14.47 -4.96 3.92
CA ILE A 66 -15.82 -4.50 4.30
C ILE A 66 -16.52 -5.41 5.31
N GLY A 67 -15.81 -6.39 5.87
CA GLY A 67 -16.35 -7.36 6.81
C GLY A 67 -17.36 -8.31 6.15
N SER A 68 -18.54 -8.46 6.76
CA SER A 68 -19.64 -9.31 6.27
C SER A 68 -20.64 -8.57 5.38
N ASN A 69 -20.38 -7.29 5.05
CA ASN A 69 -21.26 -6.51 4.20
C ASN A 69 -21.19 -6.97 2.74
N MET A 70 -22.24 -6.73 1.98
CA MET A 70 -22.18 -6.89 0.52
C MET A 70 -21.45 -5.70 -0.11
N PRO A 71 -20.62 -5.93 -1.13
CA PRO A 71 -19.92 -4.84 -1.81
C PRO A 71 -20.89 -3.94 -2.58
N GLY A 72 -20.55 -2.67 -2.68
CA GLY A 72 -21.23 -1.67 -3.47
C GLY A 72 -20.28 -0.81 -4.29
N GLY A 73 -18.97 -0.89 -3.98
CA GLY A 73 -17.89 -0.26 -4.72
C GLY A 73 -17.34 1.03 -4.11
N LEU A 74 -16.08 1.27 -4.37
CA LEU A 74 -15.37 2.45 -3.90
C LEU A 74 -15.83 3.70 -4.66
N TRP A 75 -16.18 4.77 -3.90
CA TRP A 75 -16.66 6.03 -4.48
C TRP A 75 -15.58 7.09 -4.55
N ALA A 76 -14.81 7.24 -3.48
CA ALA A 76 -13.83 8.31 -3.41
C ALA A 76 -12.58 7.89 -2.63
N LEU A 77 -11.45 8.46 -3.02
CA LEU A 77 -10.17 8.39 -2.33
C LEU A 77 -9.67 9.81 -2.06
N GLY A 78 -9.00 10.02 -0.92
CA GLY A 78 -8.37 11.29 -0.63
C GLY A 78 -7.40 11.19 0.53
N PHE A 79 -6.29 11.91 0.45
CA PHE A 79 -5.35 12.01 1.56
C PHE A 79 -5.73 13.13 2.52
N GLY A 80 -5.39 12.97 3.79
CA GLY A 80 -5.45 14.04 4.76
C GLY A 80 -4.58 15.23 4.33
N THR A 81 -4.87 16.40 4.86
CA THR A 81 -4.09 17.64 4.55
C THR A 81 -3.35 18.18 5.76
N GLY A 82 -3.32 17.43 6.85
CA GLY A 82 -2.79 17.84 8.14
C GLY A 82 -3.85 18.50 9.04
N GLY A 83 -3.49 18.78 10.26
CA GLY A 83 -4.40 19.38 11.22
C GLY A 83 -5.59 18.49 11.57
N MET A 84 -6.80 19.05 11.58
CA MET A 84 -8.02 18.36 12.03
C MET A 84 -8.58 17.34 11.03
N ASN A 85 -8.15 17.35 9.79
CA ASN A 85 -8.63 16.44 8.74
C ASN A 85 -7.66 15.26 8.45
N GLY A 86 -6.82 14.92 9.41
CA GLY A 86 -5.94 13.77 9.39
C GLY A 86 -4.56 14.02 8.82
N SER A 87 -3.66 13.06 9.05
CA SER A 87 -2.29 13.09 8.54
C SER A 87 -2.27 13.13 7.02
N PRO A 88 -1.33 13.86 6.40
CA PRO A 88 -1.12 13.83 4.95
C PRO A 88 -0.82 12.42 4.42
N ASP A 89 -0.32 11.51 5.26
CA ASP A 89 0.03 10.14 4.90
C ASP A 89 -1.09 9.14 5.26
N THR A 90 -2.30 9.62 5.57
CA THR A 90 -3.48 8.79 5.76
C THR A 90 -4.37 8.88 4.53
N LEU A 91 -4.60 7.76 3.86
CA LEU A 91 -5.58 7.66 2.78
C LEU A 91 -6.96 7.39 3.37
N PHE A 92 -7.90 8.29 3.13
CA PHE A 92 -9.32 8.09 3.43
C PHE A 92 -10.04 7.58 2.18
N PHE A 93 -11.04 6.74 2.41
CA PHE A 93 -11.90 6.24 1.34
C PHE A 93 -13.37 6.22 1.75
N THR A 94 -14.23 6.28 0.77
CA THR A 94 -15.65 6.00 0.92
C THR A 94 -16.04 4.82 0.04
N ASP A 95 -16.87 3.95 0.57
CA ASP A 95 -17.29 2.73 -0.09
C ASP A 95 -18.81 2.55 0.12
N GLY A 96 -19.51 2.17 -0.94
CA GLY A 96 -20.88 1.71 -0.84
C GLY A 96 -20.89 0.27 -0.32
N ILE A 97 -21.79 -0.02 0.59
CA ILE A 97 -21.99 -1.37 1.11
C ILE A 97 -23.46 -1.74 1.06
N ASN A 98 -23.77 -3.03 1.17
CA ASN A 98 -25.13 -3.55 1.13
C ASN A 98 -25.93 -3.14 -0.12
N GLY A 99 -25.27 -3.20 -1.29
CA GLY A 99 -25.86 -2.78 -2.55
C GLY A 99 -26.09 -1.27 -2.62
N GLU A 100 -25.18 -0.48 -2.07
CA GLU A 100 -25.21 0.99 -1.96
C GLU A 100 -26.32 1.56 -1.07
N MET A 101 -26.99 0.71 -0.30
CA MET A 101 -27.98 1.21 0.68
C MET A 101 -27.34 1.85 1.90
N ASP A 102 -26.08 1.52 2.16
CA ASP A 102 -25.28 2.06 3.26
C ASP A 102 -23.91 2.55 2.74
N GLY A 103 -23.28 3.45 3.48
CA GLY A 103 -21.94 3.96 3.21
C GLY A 103 -20.95 3.58 4.30
N LEU A 104 -19.73 3.25 3.88
CA LEU A 104 -18.58 3.06 4.75
C LEU A 104 -17.59 4.19 4.52
N PHE A 105 -17.09 4.80 5.61
CA PHE A 105 -15.93 5.68 5.59
C PHE A 105 -14.79 5.00 6.31
N GLY A 106 -13.64 4.89 5.67
CA GLY A 106 -12.47 4.22 6.21
C GLY A 106 -11.17 4.98 6.00
N ALA A 107 -10.13 4.52 6.69
CA ALA A 107 -8.78 5.09 6.60
C ALA A 107 -7.75 3.98 6.50
N LEU A 108 -6.78 4.17 5.62
CA LEU A 108 -5.61 3.32 5.45
C LEU A 108 -4.35 4.10 5.81
N ASN A 109 -3.54 3.51 6.68
CA ASN A 109 -2.22 4.04 7.01
C ASN A 109 -1.18 3.02 6.57
N VAL A 110 -0.13 3.49 5.91
CA VAL A 110 1.02 2.63 5.68
C VAL A 110 1.71 2.35 7.01
N VAL A 111 1.92 1.09 7.30
CA VAL A 111 2.83 0.70 8.40
C VAL A 111 4.24 0.90 7.83
N PRO A 112 5.08 1.76 8.44
CA PRO A 112 6.48 1.84 8.04
C PRO A 112 7.07 0.43 8.09
N GLY A 113 7.51 -0.06 6.94
CA GLY A 113 8.20 -1.34 6.90
C GLY A 113 9.40 -1.31 7.86
N PRO A 114 9.83 -2.44 8.41
CA PRO A 114 11.05 -2.47 9.21
C PRO A 114 12.17 -1.87 8.36
N ILE A 115 12.85 -0.85 8.90
CA ILE A 115 13.98 -0.20 8.21
C ILE A 115 15.01 -1.31 7.94
N ALA A 116 15.08 -1.76 6.70
CA ALA A 116 16.08 -2.74 6.28
C ALA A 116 17.45 -2.10 6.53
N GLY A 117 18.17 -2.55 7.55
CA GLY A 117 19.47 -1.99 7.95
C GLY A 117 19.59 -1.63 9.43
N ALA A 118 18.51 -1.41 10.16
CA ALA A 118 18.60 -1.14 11.60
C ALA A 118 19.16 -2.33 12.41
N GLY A 119 19.05 -3.55 11.87
CA GLY A 119 19.62 -4.75 12.51
C GLY A 119 21.04 -5.13 12.07
N LEU A 120 21.48 -4.70 10.88
CA LEU A 120 22.81 -5.07 10.35
C LEU A 120 23.99 -4.41 11.07
N PRO A 121 23.97 -3.12 11.45
CA PRO A 121 25.06 -2.52 12.24
C PRO A 121 25.22 -3.20 13.60
N GLY A 122 24.10 -3.53 14.28
CA GLY A 122 24.14 -4.21 15.58
C GLY A 122 24.74 -5.62 15.49
N LEU A 123 24.44 -6.37 14.44
CA LEU A 123 25.01 -7.71 14.20
C LEU A 123 26.50 -7.66 13.88
N ILE A 124 26.97 -6.66 13.12
CA ILE A 124 28.39 -6.48 12.80
C ILE A 124 29.18 -6.11 14.08
N PHE A 125 28.62 -5.24 14.92
CA PHE A 125 29.27 -4.89 16.19
C PHE A 125 29.27 -6.04 17.18
N ALA A 126 28.20 -6.81 17.28
CA ALA A 126 28.15 -7.99 18.15
C ALA A 126 29.10 -9.10 17.69
N GLY A 127 29.17 -9.37 16.39
CA GLY A 127 30.12 -10.34 15.81
C GLY A 127 31.57 -9.91 15.96
N GLY A 128 31.90 -8.63 15.74
CA GLY A 128 33.24 -8.08 15.93
C GLY A 128 33.68 -8.08 17.40
N GLY A 129 32.77 -7.81 18.34
CA GLY A 129 33.03 -7.86 19.77
C GLY A 129 33.35 -9.28 20.28
N LEU A 130 32.61 -10.28 19.84
CA LEU A 130 32.81 -11.68 20.18
C LEU A 130 34.13 -12.24 19.65
N LEU A 131 34.49 -11.91 18.39
CA LEU A 131 35.75 -12.33 17.78
C LEU A 131 36.96 -11.65 18.45
N GLY A 132 36.83 -10.37 18.84
CA GLY A 132 37.87 -9.62 19.57
C GLY A 132 38.09 -10.18 20.96
N TRP A 133 37.02 -10.55 21.67
CA TRP A 133 37.09 -11.16 23.00
C TRP A 133 37.70 -12.58 22.93
N TRP A 134 37.33 -13.40 21.93
CA TRP A 134 37.87 -14.76 21.76
C TRP A 134 39.36 -14.76 21.40
N ARG A 135 39.84 -13.81 20.57
CA ARG A 135 41.27 -13.61 20.27
C ARG A 135 42.10 -13.20 21.50
N ARG A 136 41.55 -12.42 22.43
CA ARG A 136 42.25 -12.02 23.63
C ARG A 136 42.45 -13.21 24.60
N ARG A 137 41.52 -14.14 24.69
CA ARG A 137 41.65 -15.34 25.54
C ARG A 137 42.73 -16.32 25.06
N ARG A 138 43.03 -16.36 23.79
CA ARG A 138 44.07 -17.24 23.22
C ARG A 138 45.51 -16.73 23.45
N LYS A 139 45.70 -15.51 23.87
CA LYS A 139 47.04 -14.92 24.18
C LYS A 139 47.45 -15.06 25.65
N ILE A 140 46.61 -15.63 26.50
CA ILE A 140 46.88 -15.78 27.95
C ILE A 140 47.11 -17.27 28.33
N ALA A 141 47.20 -18.16 27.35
CA ALA A 141 47.52 -19.57 27.54
C ALA A 141 48.87 -19.87 26.94
#